data_fcb6a20d6cffdc5879c52a2a3cde0cb3
#
_entry.id   fcb6a20d6cffdc5879c52a2a3cde0cb3
#
_cell.length_a   1.000
_cell.length_b   1.000
_cell.length_c   1.000
_cell.angle_alpha   90.00
_cell.angle_beta   90.00
_cell.angle_gamma   90.00
#
_symmetry.space_group_name_H-M   'P 1'
#
loop_
_entity.id
_entity.type
_entity.pdbx_description
1 polymer ?
#
loop_
_entity_poly.entity_id
_entity_poly.type
_entity_poly.pdbx_seq_one_letter_code
_entity_poly.pdbx_strand_id
1 'polypeptide(L)' 'PYVSYARSYAQSIGLELDSTATDCWDNPITANAKRTGIKDDIQSRLKRYKNVEGFTAVWVWAEKVSDTEYEIYIGYC' A
#
# COMPACT_ATOMS: atom_id res chain seq x y z
N PRO A 1 -6.87 -9.76 -0.75
CA PRO A 1 -5.65 -10.35 -0.18
C PRO A 1 -4.49 -9.36 -0.09
N TYR A 2 -4.24 -8.58 -1.15
CA TYR A 2 -3.11 -7.65 -1.12
C TYR A 2 -3.33 -6.47 -0.17
N VAL A 3 -4.56 -5.99 -0.03
CA VAL A 3 -4.86 -4.92 0.92
C VAL A 3 -4.61 -5.38 2.35
N SER A 4 -5.11 -6.56 2.71
CA SER A 4 -4.85 -7.14 4.04
C SER A 4 -3.37 -7.37 4.28
N TYR A 5 -2.67 -7.90 3.28
CA TYR A 5 -1.24 -8.12 3.34
C TYR A 5 -0.49 -6.80 3.60
N ALA A 6 -0.82 -5.76 2.83
CA ALA A 6 -0.17 -4.46 2.95
C ALA A 6 -0.40 -3.83 4.32
N ARG A 7 -1.62 -3.92 4.84
CA ARG A 7 -1.94 -3.41 6.17
C ARG A 7 -1.16 -4.14 7.26
N SER A 8 -1.11 -5.47 7.18
CA SER A 8 -0.35 -6.27 8.14
C SER A 8 1.13 -5.96 8.08
N TYR A 9 1.68 -5.84 6.89
CA TYR A 9 3.08 -5.52 6.72
C TYR A 9 3.41 -4.13 7.28
N ALA A 10 2.56 -3.13 7.00
CA ALA A 10 2.74 -1.78 7.52
C ALA A 10 2.82 -1.78 9.04
N GLN A 11 1.92 -2.48 9.71
CA GLN A 11 1.94 -2.60 11.15
C GLN A 11 3.22 -3.30 11.65
N SER A 12 3.66 -4.32 10.93
CA SER A 12 4.84 -5.09 11.33
C SER A 12 6.12 -4.26 11.34
N ILE A 13 6.18 -3.20 10.53
CA ILE A 13 7.34 -2.31 10.48
C ILE A 13 7.14 -1.02 11.27
N GLY A 14 6.05 -0.93 12.04
CA GLY A 14 5.84 0.19 12.95
C GLY A 14 5.05 1.36 12.39
N LEU A 15 4.39 1.20 11.25
CA LEU A 15 3.46 2.21 10.75
C LEU A 15 2.09 2.02 11.40
N GLU A 16 1.44 3.13 11.72
CA GLU A 16 0.08 3.12 12.25
C GLU A 16 -0.90 3.04 11.09
N LEU A 17 -1.98 2.25 11.25
CA LEU A 17 -3.07 2.23 10.28
C LEU A 17 -4.08 3.31 10.69
N ASP A 18 -4.26 4.29 9.82
CA ASP A 18 -5.17 5.42 10.06
C ASP A 18 -6.04 5.63 8.83
N SER A 19 -7.32 5.31 8.95
CA SER A 19 -8.27 5.41 7.84
C SER A 19 -8.48 6.83 7.33
N THR A 20 -7.97 7.83 8.03
CA THR A 20 -8.03 9.22 7.58
C THR A 20 -6.79 9.64 6.77
N ALA A 21 -5.77 8.78 6.68
CA ALA A 21 -4.55 9.05 5.91
C ALA A 21 -4.81 8.84 4.42
N THR A 22 -5.72 9.61 3.84
CA THR A 22 -6.17 9.45 2.46
C THR A 22 -6.05 10.72 1.62
N ASP A 23 -5.39 11.75 2.13
CA ASP A 23 -5.25 13.02 1.41
C ASP A 23 -4.04 13.04 0.48
N CYS A 24 -3.04 12.23 0.76
CA CYS A 24 -1.81 12.13 -0.05
C CYS A 24 -1.53 10.68 -0.40
N TRP A 25 -1.17 10.44 -1.65
CA TRP A 25 -0.76 9.11 -2.12
C TRP A 25 0.11 9.27 -3.36
N ASP A 26 0.96 8.28 -3.60
CA ASP A 26 1.75 8.19 -4.83
C ASP A 26 1.04 7.29 -5.85
N ASN A 27 1.71 7.02 -6.97
CA ASN A 27 1.18 6.13 -7.99
C ASN A 27 0.76 4.79 -7.38
N PRO A 28 -0.42 4.28 -7.72
CA PRO A 28 -0.87 3.00 -7.19
C PRO A 28 -0.01 1.83 -7.69
N ILE A 29 -0.08 0.74 -6.94
CA ILE A 29 0.55 -0.52 -7.34
C ILE A 29 -0.51 -1.35 -8.06
N THR A 30 -0.24 -1.69 -9.31
CA THR A 30 -1.15 -2.47 -10.12
C THR A 30 -1.12 -3.95 -9.71
N ALA A 31 -2.27 -4.53 -9.46
CA ALA A 31 -2.42 -5.95 -9.11
C ALA A 31 -3.29 -6.66 -10.13
N ASN A 32 -2.74 -7.68 -10.78
CA ASN A 32 -3.47 -8.56 -11.67
C ASN A 32 -2.87 -9.97 -11.62
N ALA A 33 -3.57 -10.94 -12.21
CA ALA A 33 -3.18 -12.34 -12.13
C ALA A 33 -1.86 -12.65 -12.85
N LYS A 34 -1.43 -11.81 -13.78
CA LYS A 34 -0.21 -12.02 -14.56
C LYS A 34 1.00 -11.36 -13.97
N ARG A 35 0.82 -10.38 -13.10
CA ARG A 35 1.91 -9.63 -12.52
C ARG A 35 2.52 -10.40 -11.34
N THR A 36 3.84 -10.49 -11.32
CA THR A 36 4.61 -11.04 -10.20
C THR A 36 5.25 -9.91 -9.40
N GLY A 37 5.70 -10.22 -8.18
CA GLY A 37 6.42 -9.24 -7.37
C GLY A 37 5.57 -8.17 -6.72
N ILE A 38 4.24 -8.33 -6.70
CA ILE A 38 3.33 -7.34 -6.10
C ILE A 38 3.63 -7.17 -4.61
N LYS A 39 3.83 -8.26 -3.89
CA LYS A 39 4.15 -8.19 -2.45
C LYS A 39 5.48 -7.50 -2.20
N ASP A 40 6.47 -7.75 -3.05
CA ASP A 40 7.76 -7.08 -2.94
C ASP A 40 7.64 -5.57 -3.20
N ASP A 41 6.83 -5.18 -4.15
CA ASP A 41 6.56 -3.76 -4.41
C ASP A 41 5.87 -3.09 -3.23
N ILE A 42 4.92 -3.78 -2.62
CA ILE A 42 4.23 -3.28 -1.43
C ILE A 42 5.23 -3.08 -0.28
N GLN A 43 6.08 -4.07 -0.02
CA GLN A 43 7.09 -3.99 1.02
C GLN A 43 8.07 -2.83 0.77
N SER A 44 8.57 -2.72 -0.45
CA SER A 44 9.52 -1.66 -0.81
C SER A 44 8.90 -0.28 -0.62
N ARG A 45 7.65 -0.11 -1.04
CA ARG A 45 6.94 1.16 -0.92
C ARG A 45 6.77 1.54 0.56
N LEU A 46 6.29 0.61 1.38
CA LEU A 46 6.07 0.85 2.80
C LEU A 46 7.36 1.08 3.58
N LYS A 47 8.41 0.35 3.25
CA LYS A 47 9.74 0.58 3.84
C LYS A 47 10.25 1.98 3.52
N ARG A 48 10.09 2.42 2.28
CA ARG A 48 10.49 3.77 1.87
C ARG A 48 9.72 4.83 2.66
N TYR A 49 8.41 4.65 2.80
CA TYR A 49 7.58 5.59 3.55
C TYR A 49 8.01 5.69 5.01
N LYS A 50 8.31 4.56 5.63
CA LYS A 50 8.74 4.52 7.03
C LYS A 50 10.14 5.07 7.22
N ASN A 51 11.10 4.61 6.42
CA ASN A 51 12.53 4.81 6.69
C ASN A 51 13.14 6.02 5.97
N VAL A 52 12.58 6.40 4.82
CA VAL A 52 13.11 7.51 4.01
C VAL A 52 12.25 8.76 4.16
N GLU A 53 10.95 8.62 3.97
CA GLU A 53 10.03 9.78 4.04
C GLU A 53 9.67 10.16 5.46
N GLY A 54 9.79 9.23 6.40
CA GLY A 54 9.49 9.51 7.80
C GLY A 54 8.00 9.58 8.12
N PHE A 55 7.15 8.98 7.30
CA PHE A 55 5.72 8.92 7.58
C PHE A 55 5.47 8.02 8.79
N THR A 56 4.42 8.33 9.56
CA THR A 56 4.07 7.56 10.75
C THR A 56 2.80 6.76 10.60
N ALA A 57 1.94 7.13 9.65
CA ALA A 57 0.64 6.49 9.43
C ALA A 57 0.38 6.28 7.94
N VAL A 58 -0.31 5.20 7.64
CA VAL A 58 -0.73 4.87 6.27
C VAL A 58 -2.14 4.31 6.29
N TRP A 59 -2.78 4.36 5.12
CA TRP A 59 -4.03 3.63 4.88
C TRP A 59 -3.96 2.99 3.50
N VAL A 60 -4.40 1.75 3.40
CA VAL A 60 -4.33 0.98 2.16
C VAL A 60 -5.74 0.66 1.69
N TRP A 61 -6.01 0.95 0.42
CA TRP A 61 -7.27 0.59 -0.21
C TRP A 61 -7.01 0.17 -1.66
N ALA A 62 -8.02 -0.45 -2.29
CA ALA A 62 -7.91 -0.87 -3.68
C ALA A 62 -9.09 -0.34 -4.47
N GLU A 63 -8.85 -0.01 -5.73
CA GLU A 63 -9.87 0.37 -6.69
C GLU A 63 -9.86 -0.60 -7.86
N LYS A 64 -11.03 -1.10 -8.23
CA LYS A 64 -11.17 -2.03 -9.34
C LYS A 64 -11.09 -1.28 -10.66
N VAL A 65 -10.21 -1.73 -11.54
CA VAL A 65 -10.05 -1.17 -12.89
C VAL A 65 -10.82 -2.01 -13.90
N SER A 66 -10.77 -3.33 -13.75
CA SER A 66 -11.48 -4.29 -14.62
C SER A 66 -11.74 -5.55 -13.81
N ASP A 67 -12.33 -6.57 -14.45
CA ASP A 67 -12.60 -7.85 -13.78
C ASP A 67 -11.33 -8.56 -13.32
N THR A 68 -10.19 -8.22 -13.91
CA THR A 68 -8.91 -8.91 -13.64
C THR A 68 -7.83 -8.00 -13.06
N GLU A 69 -8.13 -6.72 -12.87
CA GLU A 69 -7.11 -5.77 -12.45
C GLU A 69 -7.60 -4.80 -11.38
N TYR A 70 -6.76 -4.57 -10.37
CA TYR A 70 -6.99 -3.60 -9.29
C TYR A 70 -5.80 -2.68 -9.16
N GLU A 71 -6.05 -1.46 -8.70
CA GLU A 71 -5.01 -0.52 -8.30
C GLU A 71 -4.98 -0.45 -6.78
N ILE A 72 -3.81 -0.69 -6.19
CA ILE A 72 -3.64 -0.62 -4.74
C ILE A 72 -3.04 0.74 -4.38
N TYR A 73 -3.79 1.51 -3.61
CA TYR A 73 -3.38 2.83 -3.14
C TYR A 73 -2.90 2.77 -1.71
N ILE A 74 -1.84 3.50 -1.41
CA ILE A 74 -1.32 3.66 -0.06
C ILE A 74 -1.29 5.15 0.26
N GLY A 75 -2.24 5.58 1.08
CA GLY A 75 -2.26 6.94 1.61
C GLY A 75 -1.27 7.06 2.77
N TYR A 76 -0.75 8.26 3.02
CA TYR A 76 0.27 8.47 4.04
C TYR A 76 0.13 9.81 4.73
N CYS A 77 0.70 9.86 5.91
CA CYS A 77 0.80 11.06 6.74
C CYS A 77 2.17 11.19 7.38
#